data_6e9a673b7204d10ce695089a02e807fc
#
_entry.id   6e9a673b7204d10ce695089a02e807fc
#
_cell.length_a   1.000
_cell.length_b   1.000
_cell.length_c   1.000
_cell.angle_alpha   90.00
_cell.angle_beta   90.00
_cell.angle_gamma   90.00
#
_symmetry.space_group_name_H-M   'P 1'
#
loop_
_entity.id
_entity.type
_entity.pdbx_description
1 polymer ?
#
loop_
_entity_poly.entity_id
_entity_poly.type
_entity_poly.pdbx_seq_one_letter_code
_entity_poly.pdbx_strand_id
1 'polypeptide(L)'
;FSQNQKTEIRDKFGINKNDICLTFVGRLSFHAKAHYFPMYKALQEVSKELDKKRTIHLIQVGWFANDFIEKQYKEDAKLICPDIKCHFVDGLDQNQKNLILSASDIFISLTDNYQETFGLTPIEAMAAGIPALVTDWNGYKDTVRDNIDGFTVPTIALKSGSSIDLLYQYYSNIINYDQYIGYVSQRVAVDIDVTIRKLKEMILNDSLRKEMGKHGKERAKSNFSWSVVLDQYNDLRLSLDDIR
;
A
#
# COMPACT_ATOMS: atom_id res chain seq x y z
N PHE A 1 5.23 19.28 4.89
CA PHE A 1 6.69 19.34 4.66
C PHE A 1 7.01 20.34 3.56
N SER A 2 8.15 21.04 3.70
CA SER A 2 8.63 22.01 2.72
C SER A 2 9.14 21.33 1.45
N GLN A 3 9.22 22.09 0.33
CA GLN A 3 9.78 21.56 -0.92
C GLN A 3 11.26 21.16 -0.76
N ASN A 4 12.02 21.86 0.08
CA ASN A 4 13.43 21.51 0.37
C ASN A 4 13.55 20.14 1.03
N GLN A 5 12.72 19.85 2.04
CA GLN A 5 12.71 18.55 2.73
C GLN A 5 12.38 17.40 1.76
N LYS A 6 11.42 17.62 0.84
CA LYS A 6 11.10 16.64 -0.19
C LYS A 6 12.28 16.39 -1.13
N THR A 7 12.96 17.43 -1.53
CA THR A 7 14.15 17.35 -2.39
C THR A 7 15.27 16.59 -1.69
N GLU A 8 15.58 16.93 -0.42
CA GLU A 8 16.60 16.23 0.37
C GLU A 8 16.35 14.72 0.48
N ILE A 9 15.07 14.32 0.67
CA ILE A 9 14.72 12.89 0.69
C ILE A 9 14.93 12.25 -0.68
N ARG A 10 14.51 12.89 -1.76
CA ARG A 10 14.74 12.36 -3.11
C ARG A 10 16.23 12.22 -3.42
N ASP A 11 17.04 13.21 -3.06
CA ASP A 11 18.50 13.19 -3.24
C ASP A 11 19.16 12.06 -2.43
N LYS A 12 18.72 11.84 -1.18
CA LYS A 12 19.19 10.74 -0.33
C LYS A 12 19.04 9.37 -0.99
N PHE A 13 17.98 9.17 -1.78
CA PHE A 13 17.71 7.91 -2.50
C PHE A 13 18.18 7.94 -3.96
N GLY A 14 18.83 9.01 -4.42
CA GLY A 14 19.28 9.18 -5.80
C GLY A 14 18.14 9.25 -6.80
N ILE A 15 17.00 9.86 -6.41
CA ILE A 15 15.80 10.02 -7.22
C ILE A 15 15.87 11.35 -7.94
N ASN A 16 16.08 11.31 -9.25
CA ASN A 16 16.13 12.52 -10.08
C ASN A 16 14.74 13.15 -10.26
N LYS A 17 14.73 14.39 -10.76
CA LYS A 17 13.48 15.16 -10.96
C LYS A 17 12.47 14.45 -11.88
N ASN A 18 12.95 13.72 -12.88
CA ASN A 18 12.10 13.02 -13.87
C ASN A 18 11.75 11.58 -13.46
N ASP A 19 12.42 11.05 -12.44
CA ASP A 19 12.16 9.70 -11.93
C ASP A 19 10.84 9.65 -11.17
N ILE A 20 10.23 8.47 -11.15
CA ILE A 20 9.02 8.20 -10.39
C ILE A 20 9.36 7.47 -9.10
N CYS A 21 8.85 7.99 -8.00
CA CYS A 21 8.99 7.40 -6.68
C CYS A 21 7.66 6.82 -6.21
N LEU A 22 7.62 5.50 -6.03
CA LEU A 22 6.52 4.83 -5.37
C LEU A 22 6.91 4.46 -3.95
N THR A 23 5.94 4.48 -3.04
CA THR A 23 6.16 4.07 -1.65
C THR A 23 5.11 3.06 -1.21
N PHE A 24 5.59 1.97 -0.62
CA PHE A 24 4.82 1.04 0.20
C PHE A 24 5.12 1.32 1.67
N VAL A 25 4.10 1.30 2.52
CA VAL A 25 4.26 1.44 3.98
C VAL A 25 3.53 0.29 4.67
N GLY A 26 4.25 -0.45 5.50
CA GLY A 26 3.68 -1.54 6.29
C GLY A 26 4.70 -2.58 6.70
N ARG A 27 4.27 -3.54 7.50
CA ARG A 27 5.10 -4.69 7.84
C ARG A 27 5.54 -5.40 6.56
N LEU A 28 6.84 -5.61 6.40
CA LEU A 28 7.39 -6.32 5.24
C LEU A 28 7.29 -7.83 5.49
N SER A 29 6.12 -8.37 5.18
CA SER A 29 5.77 -9.77 5.41
C SER A 29 4.82 -10.25 4.32
N PHE A 30 5.29 -11.15 3.48
CA PHE A 30 4.52 -11.70 2.35
C PHE A 30 3.35 -12.59 2.80
N HIS A 31 3.43 -13.17 3.99
CA HIS A 31 2.39 -14.06 4.53
C HIS A 31 1.40 -13.35 5.46
N ALA A 32 1.76 -12.18 6.01
CA ALA A 32 0.97 -11.55 7.07
C ALA A 32 0.62 -10.06 6.79
N LYS A 33 0.94 -9.52 5.60
CA LYS A 33 0.55 -8.16 5.20
C LYS A 33 0.15 -8.08 3.73
N ALA A 34 1.08 -8.29 2.82
CA ALA A 34 0.86 -8.28 1.38
C ALA A 34 1.97 -9.05 0.68
N HIS A 35 1.63 -9.90 -0.27
CA HIS A 35 2.65 -10.54 -1.08
C HIS A 35 3.22 -9.53 -2.09
N TYR A 36 4.54 -9.37 -2.10
CA TYR A 36 5.22 -8.38 -2.96
C TYR A 36 5.18 -8.71 -4.46
N PHE A 37 4.95 -9.98 -4.83
CA PHE A 37 5.04 -10.43 -6.23
C PHE A 37 4.15 -9.63 -7.20
N PRO A 38 2.85 -9.39 -6.93
CA PRO A 38 2.01 -8.59 -7.84
C PRO A 38 2.57 -7.18 -8.08
N MET A 39 3.07 -6.53 -7.02
CA MET A 39 3.67 -5.20 -7.08
C MET A 39 4.97 -5.21 -7.89
N TYR A 40 5.91 -6.11 -7.59
CA TYR A 40 7.19 -6.21 -8.31
C TYR A 40 6.98 -6.53 -9.78
N LYS A 41 6.10 -7.49 -10.08
CA LYS A 41 5.76 -7.88 -11.45
C LYS A 41 5.17 -6.71 -12.24
N ALA A 42 4.20 -6.02 -11.67
CA ALA A 42 3.58 -4.87 -12.33
C ALA A 42 4.57 -3.74 -12.58
N LEU A 43 5.42 -3.39 -11.61
CA LEU A 43 6.45 -2.37 -11.76
C LEU A 43 7.43 -2.73 -12.87
N GLN A 44 7.89 -3.99 -12.92
CA GLN A 44 8.80 -4.47 -13.96
C GLN A 44 8.17 -4.39 -15.36
N GLU A 45 6.92 -4.77 -15.51
CA GLU A 45 6.26 -4.68 -16.83
C GLU A 45 6.09 -3.23 -17.27
N VAL A 46 5.70 -2.35 -16.38
CA VAL A 46 5.57 -0.91 -16.70
C VAL A 46 6.93 -0.28 -17.03
N SER A 47 8.02 -0.68 -16.35
CA SER A 47 9.35 -0.12 -16.61
C SER A 47 9.84 -0.36 -18.04
N LYS A 48 9.45 -1.47 -18.66
CA LYS A 48 9.82 -1.82 -20.04
C LYS A 48 9.24 -0.86 -21.09
N GLU A 49 8.16 -0.17 -20.74
CA GLU A 49 7.47 0.76 -21.62
C GLU A 49 7.82 2.23 -21.37
N LEU A 50 8.65 2.51 -20.34
CA LEU A 50 9.08 3.87 -20.04
C LEU A 50 10.27 4.29 -20.88
N ASP A 51 10.41 5.62 -21.08
CA ASP A 51 11.63 6.21 -21.62
C ASP A 51 12.83 5.78 -20.75
N LYS A 52 13.90 5.28 -21.40
CA LYS A 52 15.14 4.82 -20.74
C LYS A 52 15.81 5.89 -19.87
N LYS A 53 15.44 7.14 -20.02
CA LYS A 53 15.90 8.27 -19.18
C LYS A 53 15.15 8.40 -17.86
N ARG A 54 14.09 7.63 -17.66
CA ARG A 54 13.22 7.69 -16.48
C ARG A 54 13.32 6.40 -15.67
N THR A 55 13.67 6.52 -14.43
CA THR A 55 13.80 5.38 -13.51
C THR A 55 12.61 5.33 -12.56
N ILE A 56 12.16 4.11 -12.24
CA ILE A 56 11.20 3.87 -11.17
C ILE A 56 11.96 3.50 -9.90
N HIS A 57 11.65 4.22 -8.82
CA HIS A 57 12.12 3.90 -7.47
C HIS A 57 10.96 3.38 -6.64
N LEU A 58 11.16 2.27 -5.94
CA LEU A 58 10.23 1.74 -4.96
C LEU A 58 10.85 1.81 -3.57
N ILE A 59 10.30 2.65 -2.70
CA ILE A 59 10.71 2.74 -1.30
C ILE A 59 9.73 1.92 -0.46
N GLN A 60 10.22 0.87 0.15
CA GLN A 60 9.44 0.01 1.04
C GLN A 60 9.79 0.37 2.49
N VAL A 61 8.86 1.04 3.15
CA VAL A 61 9.02 1.54 4.52
C VAL A 61 8.33 0.59 5.48
N GLY A 62 9.09 -0.09 6.30
CA GLY A 62 8.55 -1.08 7.23
C GLY A 62 9.64 -1.82 7.98
N TRP A 63 9.27 -2.92 8.59
CA TRP A 63 10.19 -3.80 9.31
C TRP A 63 9.97 -5.25 8.91
N PHE A 64 11.04 -6.02 8.91
CA PHE A 64 11.02 -7.44 8.64
C PHE A 64 10.86 -8.24 9.94
N ALA A 65 10.07 -9.30 9.89
CA ALA A 65 9.87 -10.15 11.06
C ALA A 65 11.13 -10.96 11.43
N ASN A 66 12.00 -11.26 10.46
CA ASN A 66 13.26 -11.97 10.62
C ASN A 66 14.15 -11.82 9.36
N ASP A 67 15.40 -12.26 9.50
CA ASP A 67 16.42 -12.18 8.44
C ASP A 67 16.07 -12.98 7.18
N PHE A 68 15.34 -14.09 7.33
CA PHE A 68 14.91 -14.91 6.19
C PHE A 68 13.95 -14.10 5.29
N ILE A 69 12.95 -13.44 5.89
CA ILE A 69 12.01 -12.61 5.15
C ILE A 69 12.72 -11.41 4.50
N GLU A 70 13.64 -10.78 5.23
CA GLU A 70 14.45 -9.69 4.69
C GLU A 70 15.26 -10.11 3.46
N LYS A 71 15.96 -11.23 3.58
CA LYS A 71 16.74 -11.81 2.49
C LYS A 71 15.86 -12.09 1.28
N GLN A 72 14.69 -12.73 1.49
CA GLN A 72 13.76 -13.08 0.42
C GLN A 72 13.26 -11.83 -0.33
N TYR A 73 12.83 -10.77 0.39
CA TYR A 73 12.42 -9.52 -0.24
C TYR A 73 13.50 -8.90 -1.11
N LYS A 74 14.76 -8.90 -0.62
CA LYS A 74 15.90 -8.32 -1.35
C LYS A 74 16.33 -9.13 -2.56
N GLU A 75 16.31 -10.46 -2.46
CA GLU A 75 16.66 -11.37 -3.56
C GLU A 75 15.58 -11.35 -4.64
N ASP A 76 14.31 -11.44 -4.25
CA ASP A 76 13.20 -11.44 -5.19
C ASP A 76 13.02 -10.07 -5.88
N ALA A 77 13.31 -8.97 -5.21
CA ALA A 77 13.35 -7.67 -5.87
C ALA A 77 14.34 -7.65 -7.04
N LYS A 78 15.54 -8.20 -6.87
CA LYS A 78 16.54 -8.29 -7.93
C LYS A 78 16.15 -9.25 -9.04
N LEU A 79 15.44 -10.32 -8.72
CA LEU A 79 15.02 -11.35 -9.67
C LEU A 79 13.80 -10.93 -10.49
N ILE A 80 12.77 -10.37 -9.82
CA ILE A 80 11.46 -10.12 -10.41
C ILE A 80 11.39 -8.74 -11.05
N CYS A 81 12.03 -7.73 -10.42
CA CYS A 81 12.00 -6.35 -10.92
C CYS A 81 13.41 -5.71 -10.99
N PRO A 82 14.34 -6.30 -11.79
CA PRO A 82 15.73 -5.84 -11.89
C PRO A 82 15.87 -4.40 -12.40
N ASP A 83 14.89 -3.88 -13.13
CA ASP A 83 14.92 -2.50 -13.65
C ASP A 83 14.41 -1.46 -12.65
N ILE A 84 13.91 -1.90 -11.49
CA ILE A 84 13.38 -1.04 -10.43
C ILE A 84 14.42 -0.82 -9.35
N LYS A 85 14.64 0.43 -8.96
CA LYS A 85 15.50 0.74 -7.81
C LYS A 85 14.70 0.55 -6.51
N CYS A 86 14.83 -0.64 -5.91
CA CYS A 86 14.18 -0.97 -4.65
C CYS A 86 15.02 -0.49 -3.46
N HIS A 87 14.38 0.24 -2.54
CA HIS A 87 14.95 0.72 -1.28
C HIS A 87 14.14 0.16 -0.12
N PHE A 88 14.82 -0.26 0.94
CA PHE A 88 14.20 -0.76 2.16
C PHE A 88 14.56 0.16 3.31
N VAL A 89 13.58 0.67 4.03
CA VAL A 89 13.74 1.65 5.09
C VAL A 89 13.02 1.18 6.33
N ASP A 90 13.65 1.31 7.48
CA ASP A 90 13.02 1.02 8.76
C ASP A 90 11.82 1.95 8.98
N GLY A 91 10.66 1.36 9.22
CA GLY A 91 9.39 2.06 9.42
C GLY A 91 9.11 2.52 10.85
N LEU A 92 10.02 2.30 11.79
CA LEU A 92 9.83 2.69 13.20
C LEU A 92 9.93 4.21 13.40
N ASP A 93 10.71 4.90 12.58
CA ASP A 93 10.77 6.36 12.59
C ASP A 93 9.60 6.98 11.83
N GLN A 94 8.60 7.43 12.59
CA GLN A 94 7.39 8.06 12.05
C GLN A 94 7.69 9.34 11.25
N ASN A 95 8.69 10.14 11.64
CA ASN A 95 9.05 11.36 10.93
C ASN A 95 9.67 11.02 9.57
N GLN A 96 10.57 10.05 9.53
CA GLN A 96 11.18 9.56 8.29
C GLN A 96 10.11 8.97 7.35
N LYS A 97 9.18 8.16 7.87
CA LYS A 97 8.06 7.62 7.11
C LYS A 97 7.24 8.74 6.45
N ASN A 98 6.86 9.76 7.22
CA ASN A 98 6.05 10.86 6.73
C ASN A 98 6.80 11.72 5.69
N LEU A 99 8.10 11.93 5.88
CA LEU A 99 8.96 12.62 4.90
C LEU A 99 9.02 11.85 3.59
N ILE A 100 9.23 10.53 3.64
CA ILE A 100 9.25 9.66 2.44
C ILE A 100 7.92 9.71 1.72
N LEU A 101 6.78 9.55 2.42
CA LEU A 101 5.46 9.69 1.82
C LEU A 101 5.32 11.05 1.11
N SER A 102 5.71 12.15 1.77
CA SER A 102 5.58 13.47 1.18
C SER A 102 6.46 13.72 -0.06
N ALA A 103 7.55 12.96 -0.22
CA ALA A 103 8.49 13.04 -1.34
C ALA A 103 8.18 12.05 -2.47
N SER A 104 7.18 11.19 -2.29
CA SER A 104 6.74 10.17 -3.23
C SER A 104 5.71 10.71 -4.23
N ASP A 105 5.60 10.03 -5.37
CA ASP A 105 4.65 10.37 -6.43
C ASP A 105 3.38 9.52 -6.37
N ILE A 106 3.50 8.27 -5.87
CA ILE A 106 2.41 7.28 -5.79
C ILE A 106 2.60 6.45 -4.52
N PHE A 107 1.52 6.22 -3.78
CA PHE A 107 1.45 5.18 -2.77
C PHE A 107 0.94 3.88 -3.38
N ILE A 108 1.57 2.74 -3.08
CA ILE A 108 1.15 1.43 -3.58
C ILE A 108 1.04 0.42 -2.43
N SER A 109 -0.11 -0.24 -2.32
CA SER A 109 -0.31 -1.34 -1.36
C SER A 109 -1.33 -2.34 -1.90
N LEU A 110 -0.82 -3.46 -2.43
CA LEU A 110 -1.64 -4.53 -3.01
C LEU A 110 -1.87 -5.63 -1.96
N THR A 111 -2.58 -5.28 -0.88
CA THR A 111 -2.86 -6.25 0.19
C THR A 111 -3.81 -7.35 -0.29
N ASP A 112 -3.52 -8.57 0.12
CA ASP A 112 -4.27 -9.79 -0.12
C ASP A 112 -4.59 -10.53 1.20
N ASN A 113 -4.31 -9.89 2.33
CA ASN A 113 -4.33 -10.49 3.65
C ASN A 113 -5.58 -10.14 4.45
N TYR A 114 -6.21 -11.15 5.05
CA TYR A 114 -7.44 -11.00 5.85
C TYR A 114 -7.26 -10.20 7.14
N GLN A 115 -6.03 -9.94 7.59
CA GLN A 115 -5.74 -9.07 8.74
C GLN A 115 -5.86 -7.58 8.42
N GLU A 116 -5.91 -7.19 7.12
CA GLU A 116 -6.13 -5.80 6.75
C GLU A 116 -7.61 -5.47 6.86
N THR A 117 -7.98 -4.71 7.88
CA THR A 117 -9.39 -4.44 8.18
C THR A 117 -9.82 -3.02 7.88
N PHE A 118 -8.90 -2.04 7.88
CA PHE A 118 -9.22 -0.64 7.65
C PHE A 118 -8.23 0.04 6.69
N GLY A 119 -6.93 -0.01 7.01
CA GLY A 119 -5.89 0.57 6.18
C GLY A 119 -5.58 2.03 6.50
N LEU A 120 -4.84 2.28 7.56
CA LEU A 120 -4.37 3.63 7.90
C LEU A 120 -3.35 4.17 6.89
N THR A 121 -2.53 3.30 6.30
CA THR A 121 -1.43 3.73 5.42
C THR A 121 -1.88 4.40 4.11
N PRO A 122 -2.97 3.97 3.44
CA PRO A 122 -3.55 4.75 2.35
C PRO A 122 -4.05 6.13 2.79
N ILE A 123 -4.63 6.24 3.99
CA ILE A 123 -5.09 7.52 4.52
C ILE A 123 -3.92 8.46 4.80
N GLU A 124 -2.81 7.95 5.35
CA GLU A 124 -1.57 8.70 5.54
C GLU A 124 -1.00 9.21 4.22
N ALA A 125 -1.03 8.38 3.17
CA ALA A 125 -0.63 8.77 1.82
C ALA A 125 -1.53 9.86 1.23
N MET A 126 -2.84 9.70 1.34
CA MET A 126 -3.81 10.73 0.94
C MET A 126 -3.60 12.03 1.72
N ALA A 127 -3.34 11.98 3.02
CA ALA A 127 -3.03 13.16 3.83
C ALA A 127 -1.74 13.86 3.37
N ALA A 128 -0.75 13.11 2.88
CA ALA A 128 0.45 13.65 2.25
C ALA A 128 0.19 14.27 0.87
N GLY A 129 -0.99 14.03 0.28
CA GLY A 129 -1.40 14.56 -1.03
C GLY A 129 -0.89 13.74 -2.20
N ILE A 130 -0.61 12.44 -2.00
CA ILE A 130 -0.21 11.53 -3.05
C ILE A 130 -1.33 10.53 -3.34
N PRO A 131 -1.57 10.16 -4.61
CA PRO A 131 -2.60 9.21 -4.98
C PRO A 131 -2.24 7.80 -4.56
N ALA A 132 -3.24 6.98 -4.27
CA ALA A 132 -3.07 5.62 -3.83
C ALA A 132 -3.44 4.60 -4.93
N LEU A 133 -2.59 3.60 -5.16
CA LEU A 133 -2.92 2.39 -5.90
C LEU A 133 -3.04 1.24 -4.90
N VAL A 134 -4.25 0.77 -4.67
CA VAL A 134 -4.54 -0.24 -3.65
C VAL A 134 -5.43 -1.35 -4.22
N THR A 135 -5.50 -2.49 -3.55
CA THR A 135 -6.49 -3.52 -3.87
C THR A 135 -7.90 -3.13 -3.41
N ASP A 136 -8.92 -3.63 -4.08
CA ASP A 136 -10.33 -3.54 -3.65
C ASP A 136 -10.63 -4.52 -2.50
N TRP A 137 -9.75 -4.54 -1.49
CA TRP A 137 -9.74 -5.52 -0.40
C TRP A 137 -10.12 -4.90 0.94
N ASN A 138 -11.07 -5.54 1.63
CA ASN A 138 -11.50 -5.15 2.98
C ASN A 138 -11.67 -3.63 3.14
N GLY A 139 -11.10 -3.05 4.19
CA GLY A 139 -11.22 -1.63 4.52
C GLY A 139 -10.60 -0.66 3.50
N TYR A 140 -9.77 -1.13 2.57
CA TYR A 140 -9.28 -0.26 1.49
C TYR A 140 -10.38 0.24 0.56
N LYS A 141 -11.48 -0.52 0.40
CA LYS A 141 -12.67 -0.11 -0.35
C LYS A 141 -13.35 1.12 0.25
N ASP A 142 -13.28 1.25 1.57
CA ASP A 142 -13.92 2.36 2.30
C ASP A 142 -13.01 3.58 2.39
N THR A 143 -11.69 3.37 2.31
CA THR A 143 -10.70 4.43 2.46
C THR A 143 -10.39 5.13 1.15
N VAL A 144 -10.18 4.42 0.04
CA VAL A 144 -9.80 4.95 -1.27
C VAL A 144 -10.95 4.85 -2.26
N ARG A 145 -11.40 5.98 -2.81
CA ARG A 145 -12.41 5.99 -3.88
C ARG A 145 -11.72 5.81 -5.23
N ASP A 146 -12.11 4.74 -5.94
CA ASP A 146 -11.58 4.44 -7.26
C ASP A 146 -11.81 5.59 -8.25
N ASN A 147 -10.81 5.89 -9.05
CA ASN A 147 -10.76 6.97 -10.03
C ASN A 147 -10.88 8.41 -9.44
N ILE A 148 -10.88 8.58 -8.11
CA ILE A 148 -11.00 9.89 -7.46
C ILE A 148 -9.77 10.18 -6.59
N ASP A 149 -9.50 9.34 -5.58
CA ASP A 149 -8.37 9.53 -4.65
C ASP A 149 -7.13 8.71 -5.10
N GLY A 150 -7.33 7.85 -6.09
CA GLY A 150 -6.38 6.89 -6.61
C GLY A 150 -7.09 5.82 -7.42
N PHE A 151 -6.50 4.63 -7.46
CA PHE A 151 -7.10 3.47 -8.13
C PHE A 151 -7.23 2.28 -7.18
N THR A 152 -8.32 1.53 -7.35
CA THR A 152 -8.49 0.22 -6.73
C THR A 152 -8.29 -0.89 -7.77
N VAL A 153 -7.62 -1.96 -7.38
CA VAL A 153 -7.31 -3.13 -8.21
C VAL A 153 -8.20 -4.29 -7.78
N PRO A 154 -8.89 -4.96 -8.70
CA PRO A 154 -9.74 -6.09 -8.36
C PRO A 154 -8.98 -7.25 -7.70
N THR A 155 -9.64 -7.88 -6.74
CA THR A 155 -9.19 -9.12 -6.11
C THR A 155 -10.22 -10.22 -6.28
N ILE A 156 -9.74 -11.46 -6.37
CA ILE A 156 -10.58 -12.66 -6.43
C ILE A 156 -10.25 -13.51 -5.20
N ALA A 157 -11.24 -13.70 -4.35
CA ALA A 157 -11.14 -14.61 -3.21
C ALA A 157 -12.05 -15.83 -3.41
N LEU A 158 -11.71 -16.93 -2.78
CA LEU A 158 -12.55 -18.10 -2.76
C LEU A 158 -13.87 -17.84 -2.01
N LYS A 159 -14.90 -18.63 -2.35
CA LYS A 159 -16.18 -18.57 -1.64
C LYS A 159 -16.00 -18.86 -0.14
N SER A 160 -16.87 -18.28 0.68
CA SER A 160 -16.94 -18.59 2.10
C SER A 160 -16.99 -20.10 2.33
N GLY A 161 -16.24 -20.60 3.31
CA GLY A 161 -16.11 -22.01 3.63
C GLY A 161 -15.03 -22.78 2.85
N SER A 162 -14.48 -22.23 1.76
CA SER A 162 -13.46 -22.93 0.95
C SER A 162 -12.11 -23.15 1.66
N SER A 163 -11.90 -22.54 2.82
CA SER A 163 -10.68 -22.67 3.63
C SER A 163 -10.94 -23.39 4.97
N ILE A 164 -12.03 -24.14 5.06
CA ILE A 164 -12.41 -24.83 6.29
C ILE A 164 -11.37 -25.90 6.71
N ASP A 165 -10.70 -26.51 5.74
CA ASP A 165 -9.59 -27.43 5.94
C ASP A 165 -8.43 -26.77 6.71
N LEU A 166 -8.06 -25.56 6.37
CA LEU A 166 -7.02 -24.79 7.07
C LEU A 166 -7.48 -24.38 8.47
N LEU A 167 -8.76 -24.06 8.62
CA LEU A 167 -9.34 -23.72 9.92
C LEU A 167 -9.27 -24.92 10.89
N TYR A 168 -9.61 -26.14 10.41
CA TYR A 168 -9.46 -27.36 11.21
C TYR A 168 -8.01 -27.63 11.58
N GLN A 169 -7.06 -27.46 10.67
CA GLN A 169 -5.63 -27.60 10.96
C GLN A 169 -5.17 -26.63 12.04
N TYR A 170 -5.63 -25.37 11.98
CA TYR A 170 -5.32 -24.36 12.98
C TYR A 170 -5.92 -24.72 14.36
N TYR A 171 -7.21 -25.05 14.44
CA TYR A 171 -7.84 -25.43 15.71
C TYR A 171 -7.29 -26.75 16.30
N SER A 172 -6.79 -27.64 15.46
CA SER A 172 -6.14 -28.89 15.90
C SER A 172 -4.66 -28.70 16.24
N ASN A 173 -4.14 -27.47 16.24
CA ASN A 173 -2.74 -27.13 16.49
C ASN A 173 -1.73 -27.81 15.52
N ILE A 174 -2.17 -28.19 14.31
CA ILE A 174 -1.29 -28.72 13.26
C ILE A 174 -0.49 -27.60 12.63
N ILE A 175 -1.13 -26.42 12.43
CA ILE A 175 -0.50 -25.20 11.96
C ILE A 175 -0.71 -24.08 12.98
N ASN A 176 0.24 -23.15 13.07
CA ASN A 176 0.10 -21.95 13.89
C ASN A 176 -0.69 -20.84 13.16
N TYR A 177 -0.96 -19.73 13.85
CA TYR A 177 -1.73 -18.61 13.29
C TYR A 177 -1.06 -17.97 12.07
N ASP A 178 0.25 -17.79 12.08
CA ASP A 178 0.98 -17.20 10.95
C ASP A 178 0.92 -18.08 9.70
N GLN A 179 1.04 -19.40 9.89
CA GLN A 179 0.87 -20.37 8.80
C GLN A 179 -0.57 -20.37 8.27
N TYR A 180 -1.57 -20.34 9.17
CA TYR A 180 -2.98 -20.26 8.80
C TYR A 180 -3.25 -19.02 7.93
N ILE A 181 -2.86 -17.84 8.41
CA ILE A 181 -3.06 -16.58 7.67
C ILE A 181 -2.31 -16.60 6.34
N GLY A 182 -1.07 -17.08 6.31
CA GLY A 182 -0.29 -17.20 5.08
C GLY A 182 -0.95 -18.09 4.04
N TYR A 183 -1.43 -19.27 4.44
CA TYR A 183 -2.11 -20.19 3.52
C TYR A 183 -3.46 -19.67 3.04
N VAL A 184 -4.21 -18.97 3.89
CA VAL A 184 -5.49 -18.36 3.48
C VAL A 184 -5.25 -17.21 2.50
N SER A 185 -4.23 -16.38 2.73
CA SER A 185 -3.90 -15.28 1.82
C SER A 185 -3.46 -15.74 0.43
N GLN A 186 -2.81 -16.91 0.33
CA GLN A 186 -2.47 -17.53 -0.98
C GLN A 186 -3.71 -17.90 -1.83
N ARG A 187 -4.91 -17.88 -1.22
CA ARG A 187 -6.18 -18.13 -1.92
C ARG A 187 -6.86 -16.84 -2.39
N VAL A 188 -6.16 -15.72 -2.31
CA VAL A 188 -6.58 -14.42 -2.85
C VAL A 188 -5.69 -14.05 -4.03
N ALA A 189 -6.28 -13.80 -5.17
CA ALA A 189 -5.58 -13.34 -6.36
C ALA A 189 -5.78 -11.84 -6.56
N VAL A 190 -4.69 -11.12 -6.80
CA VAL A 190 -4.69 -9.72 -7.24
C VAL A 190 -4.63 -9.68 -8.76
N ASP A 191 -5.48 -8.88 -9.41
CA ASP A 191 -5.46 -8.71 -10.86
C ASP A 191 -4.23 -7.92 -11.31
N ILE A 192 -3.21 -8.66 -11.79
CA ILE A 192 -1.92 -8.08 -12.20
C ILE A 192 -2.09 -7.24 -13.47
N ASP A 193 -2.93 -7.62 -14.41
CA ASP A 193 -3.12 -6.90 -15.67
C ASP A 193 -3.80 -5.55 -15.44
N VAL A 194 -4.80 -5.51 -14.56
CA VAL A 194 -5.40 -4.25 -14.11
C VAL A 194 -4.39 -3.41 -13.34
N THR A 195 -3.58 -4.02 -12.49
CA THR A 195 -2.50 -3.32 -11.76
C THR A 195 -1.54 -2.63 -12.73
N ILE A 196 -1.06 -3.34 -13.76
CA ILE A 196 -0.15 -2.80 -14.78
C ILE A 196 -0.80 -1.61 -15.49
N ARG A 197 -2.04 -1.74 -15.95
CA ARG A 197 -2.75 -0.65 -16.67
C ARG A 197 -2.92 0.59 -15.81
N LYS A 198 -3.42 0.44 -14.58
CA LYS A 198 -3.65 1.55 -13.65
C LYS A 198 -2.34 2.20 -13.20
N LEU A 199 -1.32 1.39 -12.94
CA LEU A 199 0.02 1.87 -12.59
C LEU A 199 0.65 2.68 -13.72
N LYS A 200 0.56 2.18 -14.95
CA LYS A 200 1.04 2.88 -16.16
C LYS A 200 0.35 4.22 -16.34
N GLU A 201 -0.97 4.25 -16.18
CA GLU A 201 -1.77 5.47 -16.28
C GLU A 201 -1.30 6.52 -15.24
N MET A 202 -1.12 6.11 -13.98
CA MET A 202 -0.61 7.00 -12.94
C MET A 202 0.82 7.47 -13.22
N ILE A 203 1.71 6.62 -13.69
CA ILE A 203 3.11 6.95 -13.95
C ILE A 203 3.24 7.95 -15.10
N LEU A 204 2.44 7.78 -16.16
CA LEU A 204 2.54 8.62 -17.37
C LEU A 204 1.77 9.94 -17.27
N ASN A 205 0.80 10.04 -16.37
CA ASN A 205 -0.08 11.21 -16.27
C ASN A 205 0.15 11.99 -14.95
N ASP A 206 1.03 12.98 -15.01
CA ASP A 206 1.33 13.88 -13.88
C ASP A 206 0.11 14.69 -13.40
N SER A 207 -0.73 15.14 -14.34
CA SER A 207 -1.95 15.90 -14.01
C SER A 207 -2.94 15.03 -13.24
N LEU A 208 -3.13 13.79 -13.66
CA LEU A 208 -3.99 12.82 -12.96
C LEU A 208 -3.50 12.56 -11.52
N ARG A 209 -2.17 12.35 -11.35
CA ARG A 209 -1.62 12.15 -10.00
C ARG A 209 -1.88 13.35 -9.10
N LYS A 210 -1.70 14.56 -9.62
CA LYS A 210 -1.92 15.80 -8.85
C LYS A 210 -3.39 15.96 -8.46
N GLU A 211 -4.31 15.69 -9.40
CA GLU A 211 -5.75 15.76 -9.16
C GLU A 211 -6.19 14.73 -8.10
N MET A 212 -5.84 13.47 -8.29
CA MET A 212 -6.15 12.40 -7.32
C MET A 212 -5.53 12.68 -5.94
N GLY A 213 -4.27 13.12 -5.90
CA GLY A 213 -3.61 13.49 -4.64
C GLY A 213 -4.31 14.64 -3.92
N LYS A 214 -4.82 15.64 -4.67
CA LYS A 214 -5.62 16.74 -4.11
C LYS A 214 -6.93 16.23 -3.50
N HIS A 215 -7.69 15.42 -4.24
CA HIS A 215 -8.95 14.84 -3.75
C HIS A 215 -8.72 13.95 -2.53
N GLY A 216 -7.69 13.09 -2.57
CA GLY A 216 -7.31 12.26 -1.43
C GLY A 216 -6.98 13.09 -0.19
N LYS A 217 -6.24 14.18 -0.35
CA LYS A 217 -5.89 15.08 0.76
C LYS A 217 -7.11 15.76 1.37
N GLU A 218 -8.02 16.23 0.54
CA GLU A 218 -9.27 16.83 0.98
C GLU A 218 -10.11 15.80 1.75
N ARG A 219 -10.25 14.58 1.21
CA ARG A 219 -10.96 13.47 1.89
C ARG A 219 -10.30 13.09 3.21
N ALA A 220 -8.99 12.94 3.26
CA ALA A 220 -8.27 12.62 4.50
C ALA A 220 -8.56 13.65 5.60
N LYS A 221 -8.60 14.93 5.25
CA LYS A 221 -8.90 16.01 6.19
C LYS A 221 -10.37 16.00 6.63
N SER A 222 -11.31 15.81 5.70
CA SER A 222 -12.76 15.95 5.97
C SER A 222 -13.39 14.72 6.61
N ASN A 223 -12.79 13.52 6.45
CA ASN A 223 -13.40 12.27 6.89
C ASN A 223 -12.57 11.52 7.95
N PHE A 224 -11.25 11.70 7.95
CA PHE A 224 -10.34 10.87 8.75
C PHE A 224 -9.47 11.67 9.73
N SER A 225 -9.63 13.00 9.81
CA SER A 225 -8.94 13.79 10.84
C SER A 225 -9.49 13.48 12.22
N TRP A 226 -8.62 13.56 13.25
CA TRP A 226 -9.04 13.30 14.63
C TRP A 226 -10.19 14.17 15.10
N SER A 227 -10.27 15.44 14.66
CA SER A 227 -11.41 16.30 14.99
C SER A 227 -12.73 15.70 14.51
N VAL A 228 -12.79 15.28 13.25
CA VAL A 228 -14.00 14.68 12.65
C VAL A 228 -14.36 13.36 13.33
N VAL A 229 -13.37 12.51 13.57
CA VAL A 229 -13.59 11.20 14.23
C VAL A 229 -14.10 11.39 15.65
N LEU A 230 -13.53 12.33 16.41
CA LEU A 230 -13.99 12.63 17.78
C LEU A 230 -15.41 13.20 17.81
N ASP A 231 -15.75 14.06 16.86
CA ASP A 231 -17.12 14.58 16.75
C ASP A 231 -18.12 13.44 16.48
N GLN A 232 -17.81 12.52 15.55
CA GLN A 232 -18.63 11.33 15.28
C GLN A 232 -18.78 10.42 16.51
N TYR A 233 -17.73 10.22 17.30
CA TYR A 233 -17.82 9.48 18.55
C TYR A 233 -18.72 10.18 19.60
N ASN A 234 -18.65 11.51 19.70
CA ASN A 234 -19.50 12.26 20.58
C ASN A 234 -20.97 12.18 20.17
N ASP A 235 -21.27 12.31 18.88
CA ASP A 235 -22.63 12.18 18.35
C ASP A 235 -23.20 10.78 18.61
N LEU A 236 -22.39 9.73 18.39
CA LEU A 236 -22.77 8.37 18.72
C LEU A 236 -23.07 8.22 20.23
N ARG A 237 -22.21 8.73 21.10
CA ARG A 237 -22.42 8.69 22.55
C ARG A 237 -23.74 9.36 22.94
N LEU A 238 -24.02 10.56 22.41
CA LEU A 238 -25.30 11.27 22.69
C LEU A 238 -26.49 10.45 22.21
N SER A 239 -26.43 9.88 21.02
CA SER A 239 -27.53 9.05 20.50
C SER A 239 -27.78 7.79 21.34
N LEU A 240 -26.76 7.22 21.96
CA LEU A 240 -26.89 6.07 22.85
C LEU A 240 -27.47 6.45 24.23
N ASP A 241 -27.18 7.67 24.72
CA ASP A 241 -27.76 8.17 25.96
C ASP A 241 -29.26 8.42 25.80
N ASP A 242 -29.75 8.80 24.62
CA ASP A 242 -31.17 8.96 24.30
C ASP A 242 -31.97 7.64 24.22
N ILE A 243 -31.31 6.48 24.17
CA ILE A 243 -31.95 5.15 24.13
C ILE A 243 -32.21 4.60 25.54
N ARG A 244 -31.69 5.23 26.60
CA ARG A 244 -31.90 4.87 28.00
C ARG A 244 -33.10 5.59 28.58
#